data_aba5d74a1f9cfbe517bcf1bf1234d078
#
_entry.id   aba5d74a1f9cfbe517bcf1bf1234d078
#
_cell.length_a   1.000
_cell.length_b   1.000
_cell.length_c   1.000
_cell.angle_alpha   90.00
_cell.angle_beta   90.00
_cell.angle_gamma   90.00
#
_symmetry.space_group_name_H-M   'P 1'
#
loop_
_entity.id
_entity.type
_entity.pdbx_description
1 polymer ?
#
loop_
_entity_poly.entity_id
_entity_poly.type
_entity_poly.pdbx_seq_one_letter_code
_entity_poly.pdbx_strand_id
1 'polypeptide(L)'
;MTNASEVVRDWKDNKGFPYYPEDRKWRNDEFAKLTSFNRDTLLDRQHKIIGQSTHGLSLAWSYMHHAWSIKCGTMKTPMEIWEDETHLEKGINKILTGTFFTKREAHKITQSDMRAMLRRYSGSQMVSNFRPTAAATLYDIFVDKDSPLEGTEAGTVWDPSMGYGGRLLGAIAAGVNYIGTDPCVPTYSGLETVSYTHLTLPTIGC
;
A
#
# COMPACT_ATOMS: atom_id res chain seq x y z
N MET A 1 29.69 18.97 5.36
CA MET A 1 28.92 17.79 4.87
C MET A 1 27.93 17.48 5.96
N THR A 2 26.63 17.50 5.65
CA THR A 2 25.57 17.16 6.63
C THR A 2 25.74 15.70 7.04
N ASN A 3 25.86 15.47 8.34
CA ASN A 3 26.02 14.13 8.92
C ASN A 3 24.67 13.41 8.99
N ALA A 4 24.66 12.09 8.96
CA ALA A 4 23.44 11.27 9.09
C ALA A 4 22.67 11.60 10.38
N SER A 5 23.36 11.84 11.49
CA SER A 5 22.75 12.23 12.76
C SER A 5 21.97 13.55 12.68
N GLU A 6 22.46 14.53 11.93
CA GLU A 6 21.73 15.79 11.69
C GLU A 6 20.44 15.52 10.89
N VAL A 7 20.51 14.64 9.90
CA VAL A 7 19.33 14.23 9.11
C VAL A 7 18.32 13.47 9.98
N VAL A 8 18.77 12.56 10.85
CA VAL A 8 17.91 11.87 11.81
C VAL A 8 17.16 12.86 12.68
N ARG A 9 17.89 13.82 13.26
CA ARG A 9 17.30 14.87 14.09
C ARG A 9 16.25 15.68 13.34
N ASP A 10 16.59 16.18 12.14
CA ASP A 10 15.65 16.95 11.31
C ASP A 10 14.38 16.16 10.99
N TRP A 11 14.52 14.87 10.69
CA TRP A 11 13.34 14.02 10.41
C TRP A 11 12.50 13.78 11.66
N LYS A 12 13.12 13.48 12.79
CA LYS A 12 12.39 13.24 14.04
C LYS A 12 11.68 14.48 14.58
N ASP A 13 12.37 15.63 14.54
CA ASP A 13 11.87 16.87 15.15
C ASP A 13 10.88 17.61 14.24
N ASN A 14 11.09 17.59 12.92
CA ASN A 14 10.38 18.46 11.99
C ASN A 14 9.47 17.74 10.98
N LYS A 15 9.79 16.50 10.59
CA LYS A 15 9.07 15.79 9.50
C LYS A 15 8.23 14.62 9.97
N GLY A 16 8.60 14.00 11.08
CA GLY A 16 7.95 12.82 11.62
C GLY A 16 8.13 11.55 10.80
N PHE A 17 7.46 10.48 11.22
CA PHE A 17 7.49 9.19 10.52
C PHE A 17 6.90 9.33 9.11
N PRO A 18 7.53 8.74 8.09
CA PRO A 18 7.16 8.95 6.69
C PRO A 18 5.91 8.15 6.26
N TYR A 19 4.78 8.33 6.94
CA TYR A 19 3.52 7.72 6.52
C TYR A 19 3.11 8.16 5.11
N TYR A 20 2.26 7.36 4.45
CA TYR A 20 1.59 7.82 3.25
C TYR A 20 0.56 8.88 3.60
N PRO A 21 0.29 9.87 2.72
CA PRO A 21 -0.68 10.91 2.99
C PRO A 21 -2.08 10.34 3.25
N GLU A 22 -2.79 10.96 4.21
CA GLU A 22 -4.20 10.65 4.50
C GLU A 22 -5.17 11.64 3.86
N ASP A 23 -4.65 12.65 3.21
CA ASP A 23 -5.44 13.67 2.55
C ASP A 23 -6.39 13.06 1.52
N ARG A 24 -7.66 13.46 1.58
CA ARG A 24 -8.73 12.91 0.73
C ARG A 24 -8.47 13.17 -0.76
N LYS A 25 -7.93 14.35 -1.08
CA LYS A 25 -7.63 14.68 -2.47
C LYS A 25 -6.54 13.77 -3.01
N TRP A 26 -5.45 13.59 -2.25
CA TRP A 26 -4.37 12.68 -2.63
C TRP A 26 -4.87 11.25 -2.79
N ARG A 27 -5.70 10.74 -1.86
CA ARG A 27 -6.29 9.39 -1.95
C ARG A 27 -7.16 9.22 -3.19
N ASN A 28 -7.95 10.23 -3.53
CA ASN A 28 -8.77 10.21 -4.74
C ASN A 28 -7.91 10.24 -6.02
N ASP A 29 -6.83 11.04 -6.04
CA ASP A 29 -5.91 11.09 -7.17
C ASP A 29 -5.18 9.74 -7.37
N GLU A 30 -4.76 9.08 -6.29
CA GLU A 30 -4.16 7.73 -6.34
C GLU A 30 -5.17 6.66 -6.76
N PHE A 31 -6.42 6.77 -6.34
CA PHE A 31 -7.48 5.87 -6.77
C PHE A 31 -7.81 6.05 -8.26
N ALA A 32 -7.88 7.28 -8.73
CA ALA A 32 -8.07 7.57 -10.15
C ALA A 32 -6.95 6.96 -11.03
N LYS A 33 -5.68 7.00 -10.56
CA LYS A 33 -4.57 6.33 -11.24
C LYS A 33 -4.72 4.80 -11.26
N LEU A 34 -5.28 4.21 -10.21
CA LEU A 34 -5.54 2.77 -10.16
C LEU A 34 -6.65 2.37 -11.13
N THR A 35 -7.77 3.11 -11.15
CA THR A 35 -8.93 2.79 -11.98
C THR A 35 -8.68 3.05 -13.46
N SER A 36 -7.90 4.09 -13.81
CA SER A 36 -7.54 4.42 -15.20
C SER A 36 -6.37 3.58 -15.74
N PHE A 37 -5.72 2.77 -14.90
CA PHE A 37 -4.60 1.95 -15.34
C PHE A 37 -5.04 0.88 -16.34
N ASN A 38 -4.39 0.83 -17.51
CA ASN A 38 -4.67 -0.19 -18.52
C ASN A 38 -4.11 -1.55 -18.07
N ARG A 39 -4.98 -2.40 -17.53
CA ARG A 39 -4.63 -3.71 -16.98
C ARG A 39 -4.24 -4.74 -18.04
N ASP A 40 -4.66 -4.56 -19.30
CA ASP A 40 -4.23 -5.45 -20.39
C ASP A 40 -2.72 -5.44 -20.59
N THR A 41 -2.05 -4.34 -20.24
CA THR A 41 -0.60 -4.23 -20.28
C THR A 41 0.13 -5.17 -19.32
N LEU A 42 -0.59 -5.72 -18.34
CA LEU A 42 -0.05 -6.69 -17.39
C LEU A 42 -0.17 -8.14 -17.89
N LEU A 43 -0.94 -8.38 -18.96
CA LEU A 43 -1.24 -9.73 -19.41
C LEU A 43 -0.24 -10.19 -20.49
N ASP A 44 0.60 -11.14 -20.15
CA ASP A 44 1.31 -11.96 -21.11
C ASP A 44 0.51 -13.24 -21.36
N ARG A 45 -0.37 -13.18 -22.37
CA ARG A 45 -1.25 -14.30 -22.71
C ARG A 45 -0.49 -15.51 -23.27
N GLN A 46 0.65 -15.29 -23.91
CA GLN A 46 1.48 -16.34 -24.47
C GLN A 46 2.11 -17.20 -23.37
N HIS A 47 2.68 -16.56 -22.34
CA HIS A 47 3.33 -17.25 -21.23
C HIS A 47 2.40 -17.46 -20.02
N LYS A 48 1.14 -17.01 -20.08
CA LYS A 48 0.15 -17.08 -18.99
C LYS A 48 0.64 -16.42 -17.71
N ILE A 49 1.28 -15.26 -17.86
CA ILE A 49 1.85 -14.49 -16.74
C ILE A 49 1.05 -13.19 -16.56
N ILE A 50 0.80 -12.83 -15.31
CA ILE A 50 0.31 -11.51 -14.94
C ILE A 50 1.50 -10.70 -14.44
N GLY A 51 1.83 -9.65 -15.15
CA GLY A 51 2.86 -8.69 -14.77
C GLY A 51 2.50 -7.92 -13.50
N GLN A 52 3.43 -7.11 -13.03
CA GLN A 52 3.26 -6.41 -11.76
C GLN A 52 3.35 -4.90 -11.94
N SER A 53 2.42 -4.19 -11.33
CA SER A 53 2.42 -2.74 -11.18
C SER A 53 2.29 -2.35 -9.72
N THR A 54 2.75 -1.17 -9.37
CA THR A 54 2.64 -0.62 -8.00
C THR A 54 1.48 0.34 -7.82
N HIS A 55 0.69 0.59 -8.87
CA HIS A 55 -0.50 1.46 -8.78
C HIS A 55 -1.46 0.93 -7.71
N GLY A 56 -1.93 1.84 -6.87
CA GLY A 56 -2.80 1.53 -5.75
C GLY A 56 -2.11 1.01 -4.48
N LEU A 57 -0.83 0.59 -4.51
CA LEU A 57 -0.15 0.14 -3.28
C LEU A 57 0.05 1.28 -2.27
N SER A 58 0.44 2.46 -2.72
CA SER A 58 0.57 3.64 -1.86
C SER A 58 -0.75 4.01 -1.22
N LEU A 59 -1.82 3.92 -1.98
CA LEU A 59 -3.19 4.14 -1.52
C LEU A 59 -3.57 3.12 -0.44
N ALA A 60 -3.39 1.82 -0.68
CA ALA A 60 -3.67 0.79 0.31
C ALA A 60 -2.93 1.05 1.64
N TRP A 61 -1.64 1.38 1.56
CA TRP A 61 -0.83 1.67 2.74
C TRP A 61 -1.24 2.94 3.49
N SER A 62 -1.88 3.91 2.83
CA SER A 62 -2.37 5.13 3.49
C SER A 62 -3.54 4.88 4.47
N TYR A 63 -4.15 3.70 4.42
CA TYR A 63 -5.19 3.27 5.34
C TYR A 63 -4.69 2.31 6.42
N MET A 64 -3.43 1.84 6.31
CA MET A 64 -2.90 0.74 7.11
C MET A 64 -1.65 1.16 7.88
N HIS A 65 -1.74 2.23 8.67
CA HIS A 65 -0.59 2.75 9.42
C HIS A 65 -0.04 1.75 10.43
N HIS A 66 -0.89 0.93 11.03
CA HIS A 66 -0.47 -0.12 11.96
C HIS A 66 0.46 -1.14 11.33
N ALA A 67 0.42 -1.31 10.00
CA ALA A 67 1.27 -2.27 9.28
C ALA A 67 2.77 -2.00 9.43
N TRP A 68 3.16 -0.76 9.72
CA TRP A 68 4.55 -0.38 9.95
C TRP A 68 5.12 -0.93 11.27
N SER A 69 4.25 -1.33 12.20
CA SER A 69 4.59 -1.87 13.52
C SER A 69 4.34 -3.37 13.63
N ILE A 70 3.84 -4.04 12.58
CA ILE A 70 3.55 -5.48 12.63
C ILE A 70 4.84 -6.29 12.51
N LYS A 71 5.08 -7.15 13.49
CA LYS A 71 6.24 -8.02 13.56
C LYS A 71 6.13 -9.17 12.57
N CYS A 72 7.15 -9.34 11.72
CA CYS A 72 7.30 -10.47 10.83
C CYS A 72 8.51 -11.30 11.27
N GLY A 73 8.27 -12.44 11.90
CA GLY A 73 9.35 -13.29 12.41
C GLY A 73 10.22 -12.59 13.45
N THR A 74 11.54 -12.70 13.32
CA THR A 74 12.52 -12.17 14.28
C THR A 74 13.10 -10.81 13.89
N MET A 75 12.81 -10.31 12.68
CA MET A 75 13.36 -9.04 12.21
C MET A 75 12.64 -7.85 12.84
N LYS A 76 13.36 -6.73 12.95
CA LYS A 76 12.77 -5.47 13.41
C LYS A 76 11.69 -4.99 12.44
N THR A 77 10.67 -4.35 12.98
CA THR A 77 9.67 -3.63 12.17
C THR A 77 10.26 -2.30 11.66
N PRO A 78 9.69 -1.70 10.61
CA PRO A 78 10.10 -0.36 10.19
C PRO A 78 9.95 0.69 11.30
N MET A 79 8.96 0.56 12.18
CA MET A 79 8.77 1.45 13.32
C MET A 79 9.88 1.25 14.38
N GLU A 80 10.24 0.01 14.71
CA GLU A 80 11.36 -0.28 15.60
C GLU A 80 12.71 0.26 15.06
N ILE A 81 12.89 0.28 13.74
CA ILE A 81 14.07 0.92 13.12
C ILE A 81 14.01 2.44 13.25
N TRP A 82 12.83 3.03 13.07
CA TRP A 82 12.64 4.47 13.22
C TRP A 82 12.92 4.94 14.65
N GLU A 83 12.54 4.17 15.65
CA GLU A 83 12.79 4.47 17.06
C GLU A 83 14.25 4.29 17.47
N ASP A 84 14.97 3.38 16.83
CA ASP A 84 16.39 3.10 17.09
C ASP A 84 17.28 4.03 16.24
N GLU A 85 17.78 5.11 16.86
CA GLU A 85 18.60 6.13 16.18
C GLU A 85 19.84 5.54 15.49
N THR A 86 20.49 4.56 16.10
CA THR A 86 21.69 3.93 15.53
C THR A 86 21.36 3.18 14.23
N HIS A 87 20.21 2.50 14.18
CA HIS A 87 19.76 1.81 12.96
C HIS A 87 19.27 2.80 11.90
N LEU A 88 18.57 3.84 12.32
CA LEU A 88 18.09 4.90 11.44
C LEU A 88 19.25 5.64 10.77
N GLU A 89 20.29 6.01 11.53
CA GLU A 89 21.51 6.61 10.99
C GLU A 89 22.21 5.72 9.96
N LYS A 90 22.35 4.42 10.25
CA LYS A 90 22.91 3.46 9.28
C LYS A 90 22.10 3.42 8.00
N GLY A 91 20.77 3.46 8.10
CA GLY A 91 19.87 3.51 6.94
C GLY A 91 20.03 4.79 6.13
N ILE A 92 20.05 5.94 6.80
CA ILE A 92 20.23 7.26 6.17
C ILE A 92 21.60 7.38 5.50
N ASN A 93 22.65 6.85 6.11
CA ASN A 93 23.98 6.81 5.50
C ASN A 93 23.96 6.07 4.14
N LYS A 94 23.16 5.02 3.98
CA LYS A 94 23.01 4.32 2.69
C LYS A 94 22.39 5.23 1.62
N ILE A 95 21.50 6.14 2.00
CA ILE A 95 20.93 7.13 1.07
C ILE A 95 21.98 8.17 0.70
N LEU A 96 22.69 8.71 1.69
CA LEU A 96 23.71 9.76 1.49
C LEU A 96 24.91 9.28 0.68
N THR A 97 25.30 8.01 0.84
CA THR A 97 26.42 7.40 0.11
C THR A 97 26.03 6.84 -1.25
N GLY A 98 24.74 6.61 -1.48
CA GLY A 98 24.25 5.96 -2.69
C GLY A 98 24.33 4.42 -2.65
N THR A 99 24.55 3.82 -1.47
CA THR A 99 24.54 2.37 -1.30
C THR A 99 23.10 1.86 -1.38
N PHE A 100 22.75 1.09 -2.39
CA PHE A 100 21.41 0.58 -2.71
C PHE A 100 20.38 1.62 -3.19
N PHE A 101 20.76 2.90 -3.26
CA PHE A 101 19.89 4.00 -3.71
C PHE A 101 20.64 4.90 -4.67
N THR A 102 19.92 5.75 -5.41
CA THR A 102 20.53 6.93 -6.00
C THR A 102 21.00 7.84 -4.86
N LYS A 103 22.28 8.21 -4.88
CA LYS A 103 22.85 9.13 -3.89
C LYS A 103 22.00 10.38 -3.78
N ARG A 104 21.67 10.78 -2.55
CA ARG A 104 20.94 12.01 -2.25
C ARG A 104 21.75 12.93 -1.36
N GLU A 105 21.61 14.21 -1.58
CA GLU A 105 22.01 15.23 -0.61
C GLU A 105 20.96 15.27 0.52
N ALA A 106 21.37 15.59 1.74
CA ALA A 106 20.52 15.53 2.94
C ALA A 106 19.17 16.27 2.76
N HIS A 107 19.21 17.47 2.20
CA HIS A 107 18.00 18.28 1.98
C HIS A 107 17.10 17.78 0.85
N LYS A 108 17.57 16.86 0.02
CA LYS A 108 16.81 16.23 -1.08
C LYS A 108 16.24 14.88 -0.73
N ILE A 109 16.44 14.40 0.49
CA ILE A 109 15.85 13.12 0.94
C ILE A 109 14.32 13.30 1.05
N THR A 110 13.60 12.50 0.27
CA THR A 110 12.14 12.55 0.19
C THR A 110 11.48 11.57 1.16
N GLN A 111 10.18 11.75 1.41
CA GLN A 111 9.34 10.77 2.11
C GLN A 111 9.42 9.38 1.47
N SER A 112 9.49 9.31 0.13
CA SER A 112 9.63 8.05 -0.60
C SER A 112 10.96 7.37 -0.35
N ASP A 113 12.07 8.14 -0.31
CA ASP A 113 13.39 7.61 0.00
C ASP A 113 13.42 7.01 1.42
N MET A 114 12.84 7.71 2.40
CA MET A 114 12.74 7.24 3.78
C MET A 114 11.89 5.97 3.89
N ARG A 115 10.71 5.92 3.25
CA ARG A 115 9.88 4.70 3.21
C ARG A 115 10.62 3.52 2.58
N ALA A 116 11.31 3.75 1.47
CA ALA A 116 12.09 2.70 0.80
C ALA A 116 13.23 2.20 1.69
N MET A 117 13.94 3.10 2.36
CA MET A 117 15.01 2.75 3.30
C MET A 117 14.47 1.92 4.46
N LEU A 118 13.43 2.39 5.15
CA LEU A 118 12.82 1.69 6.29
C LEU A 118 12.31 0.30 5.93
N ARG A 119 11.76 0.10 4.73
CA ARG A 119 11.15 -1.17 4.30
C ARG A 119 12.12 -2.19 3.74
N ARG A 120 13.24 -1.77 3.17
CA ARG A 120 14.10 -2.65 2.35
C ARG A 120 15.55 -2.71 2.79
N TYR A 121 16.08 -1.63 3.35
CA TYR A 121 17.54 -1.48 3.48
C TYR A 121 18.02 -1.23 4.89
N SER A 122 17.10 -1.12 5.84
CA SER A 122 17.41 -0.91 7.25
C SER A 122 17.64 -2.20 8.04
N GLY A 123 17.39 -3.37 7.44
CA GLY A 123 17.36 -4.65 8.14
C GLY A 123 16.02 -4.93 8.82
N SER A 124 14.98 -4.22 8.43
CA SER A 124 13.60 -4.48 8.85
C SER A 124 12.92 -5.48 7.93
N GLN A 125 11.82 -6.03 8.40
CA GLN A 125 10.85 -6.74 7.58
C GLN A 125 9.46 -6.16 7.81
N MET A 126 8.84 -5.70 6.75
CA MET A 126 7.46 -5.23 6.75
C MET A 126 6.54 -6.31 6.17
N VAL A 127 5.31 -6.37 6.63
CA VAL A 127 4.26 -7.19 6.01
C VAL A 127 4.09 -6.85 4.54
N SER A 128 3.70 -7.83 3.73
CA SER A 128 3.41 -7.64 2.31
C SER A 128 1.95 -7.26 2.09
N ASN A 129 1.67 -6.65 0.96
CA ASN A 129 0.30 -6.38 0.51
C ASN A 129 0.12 -6.89 -0.91
N PHE A 130 -1.04 -7.44 -1.19
CA PHE A 130 -1.39 -7.84 -2.55
C PHE A 130 -1.52 -6.60 -3.44
N ARG A 131 -1.05 -6.68 -4.68
CA ARG A 131 -1.10 -5.52 -5.58
C ARG A 131 -2.51 -5.28 -6.11
N PRO A 132 -3.09 -4.08 -5.92
CA PRO A 132 -4.44 -3.78 -6.38
C PRO A 132 -4.65 -4.02 -7.87
N THR A 133 -3.66 -3.67 -8.70
CA THR A 133 -3.72 -3.93 -10.15
C THR A 133 -3.77 -5.41 -10.49
N ALA A 134 -2.99 -6.24 -9.81
CA ALA A 134 -3.02 -7.69 -10.02
C ALA A 134 -4.36 -8.30 -9.58
N ALA A 135 -4.90 -7.83 -8.46
CA ALA A 135 -6.22 -8.25 -8.00
C ALA A 135 -7.30 -7.87 -9.02
N ALA A 136 -7.33 -6.60 -9.46
CA ALA A 136 -8.29 -6.15 -10.46
C ALA A 136 -8.17 -6.94 -11.78
N THR A 137 -6.95 -7.23 -12.24
CA THR A 137 -6.73 -8.05 -13.44
C THR A 137 -7.27 -9.47 -13.26
N LEU A 138 -7.06 -10.08 -12.09
CA LEU A 138 -7.64 -11.41 -11.80
C LEU A 138 -9.18 -11.36 -11.80
N TYR A 139 -9.76 -10.33 -11.22
CA TYR A 139 -11.22 -10.19 -11.20
C TYR A 139 -11.79 -9.92 -12.60
N ASP A 140 -11.11 -9.17 -13.45
CA ASP A 140 -11.51 -8.99 -14.85
C ASP A 140 -11.47 -10.31 -15.65
N ILE A 141 -10.59 -11.25 -15.29
CA ILE A 141 -10.44 -12.53 -16.00
C ILE A 141 -11.41 -13.60 -15.47
N PHE A 142 -11.60 -13.67 -14.16
CA PHE A 142 -12.24 -14.83 -13.54
C PHE A 142 -13.62 -14.55 -12.95
N VAL A 143 -14.00 -13.29 -12.74
CA VAL A 143 -15.32 -12.95 -12.23
C VAL A 143 -16.26 -12.69 -13.39
N ASP A 144 -17.30 -13.53 -13.49
CA ASP A 144 -18.39 -13.32 -14.43
C ASP A 144 -19.26 -12.16 -13.95
N LYS A 145 -19.14 -11.02 -14.64
CA LYS A 145 -19.89 -9.79 -14.33
C LYS A 145 -21.32 -9.80 -14.87
N ASP A 146 -21.59 -10.70 -15.81
CA ASP A 146 -22.91 -10.85 -16.45
C ASP A 146 -23.79 -11.90 -15.71
N SER A 147 -23.22 -12.63 -14.73
CA SER A 147 -23.94 -13.62 -13.91
C SER A 147 -23.84 -13.23 -12.42
N PRO A 148 -24.52 -12.17 -11.98
CA PRO A 148 -24.50 -11.75 -10.60
C PRO A 148 -25.22 -12.75 -9.69
N LEU A 149 -24.82 -12.79 -8.41
CA LEU A 149 -25.61 -13.48 -7.39
C LEU A 149 -26.97 -12.79 -7.25
N GLU A 150 -27.98 -13.57 -6.84
CA GLU A 150 -29.34 -13.07 -6.64
C GLU A 150 -29.32 -11.82 -5.74
N GLY A 151 -29.92 -10.73 -6.22
CA GLY A 151 -29.96 -9.43 -5.53
C GLY A 151 -28.73 -8.55 -5.72
N THR A 152 -27.78 -8.90 -6.61
CA THR A 152 -26.60 -8.08 -6.94
C THR A 152 -26.55 -7.77 -8.44
N GLU A 153 -25.95 -6.62 -8.82
CA GLU A 153 -25.80 -6.22 -10.22
C GLU A 153 -24.46 -6.62 -10.84
N ALA A 154 -23.56 -7.23 -10.06
CA ALA A 154 -22.22 -7.59 -10.50
C ALA A 154 -21.75 -8.90 -9.88
N GLY A 155 -20.82 -9.58 -10.51
CA GLY A 155 -20.17 -10.76 -9.96
C GLY A 155 -19.54 -10.51 -8.59
N THR A 156 -19.48 -11.53 -7.75
CA THR A 156 -19.05 -11.41 -6.35
C THR A 156 -17.76 -12.18 -6.07
N VAL A 157 -16.84 -11.54 -5.40
CA VAL A 157 -15.59 -12.15 -4.89
C VAL A 157 -15.74 -12.41 -3.39
N TRP A 158 -15.38 -13.62 -2.97
CA TRP A 158 -15.23 -13.94 -1.55
C TRP A 158 -13.75 -14.06 -1.18
N ASP A 159 -13.32 -13.28 -0.16
CA ASP A 159 -11.95 -13.24 0.34
C ASP A 159 -11.93 -13.49 1.86
N PRO A 160 -11.60 -14.70 2.31
CA PRO A 160 -11.58 -15.05 3.73
C PRO A 160 -10.40 -14.44 4.50
N SER A 161 -9.50 -13.72 3.85
CA SER A 161 -8.29 -13.13 4.45
C SER A 161 -7.94 -11.83 3.74
N MET A 162 -8.77 -10.80 3.91
CA MET A 162 -8.72 -9.53 3.16
C MET A 162 -7.34 -8.86 3.17
N GLY A 163 -6.59 -8.99 4.27
CA GLY A 163 -5.27 -8.38 4.42
C GLY A 163 -5.33 -6.85 4.35
N TYR A 164 -4.28 -6.24 3.81
CA TYR A 164 -4.07 -4.78 3.90
C TYR A 164 -4.70 -3.96 2.76
N GLY A 165 -5.87 -4.37 2.27
CA GLY A 165 -6.71 -3.58 1.37
C GLY A 165 -6.36 -3.64 -0.12
N GLY A 166 -5.28 -4.30 -0.51
CA GLY A 166 -4.90 -4.38 -1.93
C GLY A 166 -5.94 -5.09 -2.79
N ARG A 167 -6.54 -6.18 -2.29
CA ARG A 167 -7.58 -6.93 -3.01
C ARG A 167 -8.92 -6.21 -3.01
N LEU A 168 -9.29 -5.57 -1.90
CA LEU A 168 -10.49 -4.72 -1.86
C LEU A 168 -10.43 -3.56 -2.85
N LEU A 169 -9.32 -2.82 -2.88
CA LEU A 169 -9.11 -1.74 -3.87
C LEU A 169 -9.15 -2.28 -5.31
N GLY A 170 -8.60 -3.48 -5.53
CA GLY A 170 -8.68 -4.17 -6.81
C GLY A 170 -10.12 -4.51 -7.20
N ALA A 171 -10.93 -4.96 -6.26
CA ALA A 171 -12.36 -5.27 -6.49
C ALA A 171 -13.16 -4.01 -6.86
N ILE A 172 -12.95 -2.92 -6.10
CA ILE A 172 -13.60 -1.63 -6.41
C ILE A 172 -13.17 -1.14 -7.80
N ALA A 173 -11.88 -1.22 -8.14
CA ALA A 173 -11.38 -0.80 -9.45
C ALA A 173 -11.86 -1.69 -10.61
N ALA A 174 -12.17 -2.96 -10.35
CA ALA A 174 -12.73 -3.89 -11.32
C ALA A 174 -14.26 -3.81 -11.43
N GLY A 175 -14.94 -3.12 -10.50
CA GLY A 175 -16.39 -3.01 -10.46
C GLY A 175 -17.08 -4.32 -10.12
N VAL A 176 -16.53 -5.10 -9.16
CA VAL A 176 -17.10 -6.34 -8.68
C VAL A 176 -17.51 -6.23 -7.22
N ASN A 177 -18.52 -6.98 -6.80
CA ASN A 177 -18.89 -7.08 -5.39
C ASN A 177 -17.80 -7.83 -4.61
N TYR A 178 -17.63 -7.47 -3.34
CA TYR A 178 -16.58 -8.04 -2.52
C TYR A 178 -17.09 -8.36 -1.12
N ILE A 179 -16.94 -9.60 -0.74
CA ILE A 179 -17.22 -10.08 0.61
C ILE A 179 -15.88 -10.53 1.20
N GLY A 180 -15.45 -9.88 2.28
CA GLY A 180 -14.17 -10.20 2.87
C GLY A 180 -14.22 -10.25 4.38
N THR A 181 -13.31 -11.00 4.98
CA THR A 181 -13.13 -11.10 6.43
C THR A 181 -11.66 -10.92 6.79
N ASP A 182 -11.40 -10.33 7.95
CA ASP A 182 -10.06 -10.24 8.54
C ASP A 182 -10.18 -10.25 10.07
N PRO A 183 -9.41 -11.07 10.78
CA PRO A 183 -9.49 -11.16 12.25
C PRO A 183 -8.80 -9.98 12.95
N CYS A 184 -7.99 -9.20 12.24
CA CYS A 184 -7.24 -8.08 12.80
C CYS A 184 -8.09 -6.82 12.83
N VAL A 185 -8.53 -6.40 14.01
CA VAL A 185 -9.41 -5.22 14.18
C VAL A 185 -8.84 -3.95 13.54
N PRO A 186 -7.56 -3.56 13.74
CA PRO A 186 -7.00 -2.39 13.06
C PRO A 186 -7.03 -2.50 11.53
N THR A 187 -6.81 -3.69 10.99
CA THR A 187 -6.90 -3.95 9.55
C THR A 187 -8.33 -3.77 9.06
N TYR A 188 -9.29 -4.36 9.77
CA TYR A 188 -10.71 -4.26 9.45
C TYR A 188 -11.19 -2.79 9.44
N SER A 189 -10.84 -2.00 10.45
CA SER A 189 -11.19 -0.57 10.48
C SER A 189 -10.60 0.22 9.30
N GLY A 190 -9.37 -0.10 8.89
CA GLY A 190 -8.78 0.47 7.69
C GLY A 190 -9.54 0.10 6.42
N LEU A 191 -10.01 -1.16 6.31
CA LEU A 191 -10.79 -1.65 5.18
C LEU A 191 -12.18 -1.01 5.11
N GLU A 192 -12.86 -0.81 6.25
CA GLU A 192 -14.10 -0.03 6.30
C GLU A 192 -13.88 1.39 5.75
N THR A 193 -12.80 2.05 6.17
CA THR A 193 -12.48 3.39 5.67
C THR A 193 -12.24 3.40 4.16
N VAL A 194 -11.58 2.37 3.60
CA VAL A 194 -11.42 2.20 2.14
C VAL A 194 -12.79 2.14 1.46
N SER A 195 -13.70 1.29 1.97
CA SER A 195 -15.05 1.14 1.43
C SER A 195 -15.80 2.47 1.41
N TYR A 196 -15.87 3.16 2.54
CA TYR A 196 -16.55 4.45 2.65
C TYR A 196 -15.96 5.54 1.76
N THR A 197 -14.67 5.48 1.46
CA THR A 197 -14.02 6.52 0.68
C THR A 197 -14.19 6.30 -0.83
N HIS A 198 -14.23 5.06 -1.29
CA HIS A 198 -14.15 4.74 -2.72
C HIS A 198 -15.38 4.03 -3.29
N LEU A 199 -16.26 3.51 -2.44
CA LEU A 199 -17.57 3.05 -2.89
C LEU A 199 -18.54 4.23 -2.82
N THR A 200 -19.14 4.59 -3.95
CA THR A 200 -20.39 5.35 -3.95
C THR A 200 -21.47 4.39 -3.45
N LEU A 201 -21.78 4.44 -2.16
CA LEU A 201 -22.94 3.74 -1.64
C LEU A 201 -24.16 4.26 -2.39
N PRO A 202 -24.98 3.40 -3.00
CA PRO A 202 -26.33 3.79 -3.30
C PRO A 202 -26.94 4.21 -1.96
N THR A 203 -27.48 5.42 -1.90
CA THR A 203 -28.18 5.92 -0.72
C THR A 203 -29.39 4.99 -0.52
N ILE A 204 -29.23 3.97 0.30
CA ILE A 204 -30.37 3.24 0.83
C ILE A 204 -30.95 4.21 1.84
N GLY A 205 -31.97 4.97 1.37
CA GLY A 205 -32.81 5.75 2.26
C GLY A 205 -33.47 4.78 3.22
N CYS A 206 -33.23 4.96 4.52
CA CYS A 206 -34.05 4.37 5.56
C CYS A 206 -35.42 5.00 5.55
#